data_673bd9e4e3b0ef391a127b3feff132c6
#
_entry.id   673bd9e4e3b0ef391a127b3feff132c6
#
_cell.length_a   1.000
_cell.length_b   1.000
_cell.length_c   1.000
_cell.angle_alpha   90.00
_cell.angle_beta   90.00
_cell.angle_gamma   90.00
#
_symmetry.space_group_name_H-M   'P 1'
#
loop_
_entity.id
_entity.type
_entity.pdbx_description
1 polymer ?
#
loop_
_entity_poly.entity_id
_entity_poly.type
_entity_poly.pdbx_seq_one_letter_code
_entity_poly.pdbx_strand_id
1 'polypeptide(L)'
;MPLLEARKTYKPFEYPWAYEFWKRQQQIHWMPEEVPLGEDCRDWAQKLTDHERNLLTQIFRFFTQADIEVQDCYHEKYGRVFKPVEVKMMLAAFSNMETVHIAAYSHLLDTIGMPESEYGMFLEYSEMKDKHDYLQKFGVDSDEDIAKTLAMFGGFTEGLQLFASFAMLMNFPRFNKMKGMGQIVSWSVRDESLHCEGIIRLFHAFTRERDCLTKAVKSDIMDMCQTTVRLEDAFIDLAFEHGPVTGMTPKEIKKYIRYIADWRLGQLGLKPIYMIDEHPSPGSPLCSTASSTPISSNSARRNIPRARRAGHGTKCGTRSTSAKRRRPCPRRTRMRPVRAGICSSRRGLRRSELWGSLKRSLMRRPFCSSA
;
A
#
# COMPACT_ATOMS: atom_id res chain seq x y z
N MET A 1 -22.76 -14.13 -1.33
CA MET A 1 -22.19 -14.38 -2.69
C MET A 1 -20.70 -14.62 -2.52
N PRO A 2 -20.12 -15.65 -3.14
CA PRO A 2 -18.70 -15.96 -2.97
C PRO A 2 -17.77 -14.86 -3.46
N LEU A 3 -16.59 -14.75 -2.83
CA LEU A 3 -15.55 -13.76 -3.17
C LEU A 3 -15.06 -13.85 -4.63
N LEU A 4 -15.20 -15.03 -5.26
CA LEU A 4 -14.74 -15.27 -6.62
C LEU A 4 -15.85 -15.11 -7.67
N GLU A 5 -17.08 -14.74 -7.29
CA GLU A 5 -18.22 -14.60 -8.19
C GLU A 5 -18.58 -13.13 -8.46
N ALA A 6 -18.80 -12.81 -9.74
CA ALA A 6 -19.18 -11.47 -10.15
C ALA A 6 -20.67 -11.21 -10.01
N ARG A 7 -21.04 -9.99 -9.63
CA ARG A 7 -22.43 -9.48 -9.65
C ARG A 7 -22.69 -8.59 -10.84
N LYS A 8 -23.99 -8.53 -11.21
CA LYS A 8 -24.47 -7.55 -12.22
C LYS A 8 -24.80 -6.18 -11.60
N THR A 9 -24.97 -6.10 -10.27
CA THR A 9 -25.33 -4.89 -9.55
C THR A 9 -24.29 -4.60 -8.47
N TYR A 10 -24.07 -3.32 -8.17
CA TYR A 10 -23.11 -2.93 -7.13
C TYR A 10 -23.67 -2.99 -5.71
N LYS A 11 -24.97 -3.16 -5.52
CA LYS A 11 -25.62 -3.33 -4.21
C LYS A 11 -26.65 -4.48 -4.23
N PRO A 12 -26.94 -5.06 -3.06
CA PRO A 12 -26.37 -4.82 -1.73
C PRO A 12 -24.92 -5.30 -1.63
N PHE A 13 -24.10 -4.71 -0.70
CA PHE A 13 -22.75 -5.19 -0.42
C PHE A 13 -22.81 -6.44 0.45
N GLU A 14 -22.09 -7.50 0.05
CA GLU A 14 -21.92 -8.74 0.83
C GLU A 14 -20.76 -8.61 1.82
N TYR A 15 -19.77 -7.80 1.47
CA TYR A 15 -18.57 -7.53 2.27
C TYR A 15 -18.50 -6.03 2.63
N PRO A 16 -19.47 -5.49 3.42
CA PRO A 16 -19.53 -4.06 3.71
C PRO A 16 -18.27 -3.53 4.41
N TRP A 17 -17.51 -4.40 5.07
CA TRP A 17 -16.22 -4.06 5.65
C TRP A 17 -15.20 -3.62 4.59
N ALA A 18 -15.19 -4.21 3.39
CA ALA A 18 -14.29 -3.78 2.31
C ALA A 18 -14.61 -2.36 1.83
N TYR A 19 -15.90 -2.00 1.77
CA TYR A 19 -16.31 -0.63 1.49
C TYR A 19 -15.83 0.36 2.56
N GLU A 20 -15.83 -0.02 3.85
CA GLU A 20 -15.31 0.83 4.92
C GLU A 20 -13.78 1.02 4.82
N PHE A 21 -13.02 0.01 4.40
CA PHE A 21 -11.57 0.15 4.10
C PHE A 21 -11.35 1.10 2.92
N TRP A 22 -12.07 0.93 1.83
CA TRP A 22 -12.05 1.88 0.72
C TRP A 22 -12.28 3.31 1.20
N LYS A 23 -13.32 3.52 2.00
CA LYS A 23 -13.67 4.85 2.51
C LYS A 23 -12.58 5.45 3.40
N ARG A 24 -12.00 4.63 4.29
CA ARG A 24 -10.89 5.06 5.17
C ARG A 24 -9.70 5.50 4.33
N GLN A 25 -9.32 4.75 3.29
CA GLN A 25 -8.22 5.12 2.39
C GLN A 25 -8.47 6.44 1.67
N GLN A 26 -9.69 6.68 1.18
CA GLN A 26 -10.03 7.96 0.55
C GLN A 26 -9.92 9.15 1.52
N GLN A 27 -10.15 8.93 2.81
CA GLN A 27 -10.12 9.98 3.83
C GLN A 27 -8.70 10.37 4.27
N ILE A 28 -7.72 9.50 4.03
CA ILE A 28 -6.32 9.70 4.42
C ILE A 28 -5.40 9.94 3.22
N HIS A 29 -5.96 10.17 2.04
CA HIS A 29 -5.20 10.45 0.82
C HIS A 29 -4.30 11.67 0.98
N TRP A 30 -3.13 11.63 0.38
CA TRP A 30 -2.13 12.71 0.39
C TRP A 30 -1.34 12.71 -0.92
N MET A 31 -0.61 13.79 -1.17
CA MET A 31 0.23 13.96 -2.35
C MET A 31 1.67 14.28 -1.93
N PRO A 32 2.68 13.83 -2.70
CA PRO A 32 4.11 14.05 -2.38
C PRO A 32 4.46 15.51 -2.16
N GLU A 33 3.85 16.42 -2.92
CA GLU A 33 4.11 17.87 -2.87
C GLU A 33 3.66 18.54 -1.56
N GLU A 34 2.85 17.85 -0.76
CA GLU A 34 2.45 18.33 0.58
C GLU A 34 3.62 18.27 1.59
N VAL A 35 4.70 17.53 1.27
CA VAL A 35 5.83 17.33 2.16
C VAL A 35 6.98 18.26 1.79
N PRO A 36 7.40 19.21 2.67
CA PRO A 36 8.53 20.06 2.41
C PRO A 36 9.87 19.32 2.58
N LEU A 37 10.63 19.13 1.49
CA LEU A 37 11.91 18.40 1.47
C LEU A 37 13.17 19.30 1.50
N GLY A 38 13.02 20.62 1.59
CA GLY A 38 14.16 21.53 1.53
C GLY A 38 15.17 21.41 2.67
N GLU A 39 14.74 20.93 3.86
CA GLU A 39 15.67 20.61 4.94
C GLU A 39 16.39 19.29 4.69
N ASP A 40 15.73 18.31 4.08
CA ASP A 40 16.29 16.99 3.77
C ASP A 40 17.46 17.09 2.79
N CYS A 41 17.41 18.00 1.80
CA CYS A 41 18.54 18.29 0.91
C CYS A 41 19.79 18.75 1.68
N ARG A 42 19.61 19.65 2.65
CA ARG A 42 20.71 20.14 3.49
C ARG A 42 21.23 19.08 4.43
N ASP A 43 20.34 18.29 5.00
CA ASP A 43 20.69 17.21 5.90
C ASP A 43 21.48 16.12 5.15
N TRP A 44 21.02 15.75 3.96
CA TRP A 44 21.69 14.81 3.06
C TRP A 44 23.12 15.24 2.71
N ALA A 45 23.29 16.52 2.36
CA ALA A 45 24.58 17.06 1.93
C ALA A 45 25.56 17.31 3.08
N GLN A 46 25.07 17.68 4.28
CA GLN A 46 25.91 18.29 5.31
C GLN A 46 25.84 17.65 6.71
N LYS A 47 24.72 16.97 7.07
CA LYS A 47 24.53 16.48 8.44
C LYS A 47 24.69 14.98 8.59
N LEU A 48 24.43 14.21 7.52
CA LEU A 48 24.53 12.77 7.57
C LEU A 48 26.00 12.34 7.58
N THR A 49 26.31 11.37 8.45
CA THR A 49 27.57 10.65 8.36
C THR A 49 27.57 9.70 7.15
N ASP A 50 28.73 9.19 6.73
CA ASP A 50 28.82 8.25 5.62
C ASP A 50 28.06 6.94 5.93
N HIS A 51 28.09 6.47 7.19
CA HIS A 51 27.32 5.29 7.63
C HIS A 51 25.80 5.53 7.51
N GLU A 52 25.31 6.69 7.95
CA GLU A 52 23.91 7.06 7.84
C GLU A 52 23.47 7.19 6.40
N ARG A 53 24.31 7.80 5.55
CA ARG A 53 24.05 7.95 4.12
C ARG A 53 24.01 6.60 3.41
N ASN A 54 24.94 5.69 3.72
CA ASN A 54 24.93 4.35 3.17
C ASN A 54 23.66 3.60 3.56
N LEU A 55 23.30 3.60 4.85
CA LEU A 55 22.08 2.95 5.33
C LEU A 55 20.83 3.45 4.59
N LEU A 56 20.67 4.77 4.46
CA LEU A 56 19.55 5.35 3.72
C LEU A 56 19.57 4.97 2.23
N THR A 57 20.76 4.97 1.61
CA THR A 57 20.92 4.59 0.19
C THR A 57 20.46 3.15 -0.04
N GLN A 58 20.85 2.20 0.82
CA GLN A 58 20.43 0.80 0.69
C GLN A 58 18.90 0.67 0.82
N ILE A 59 18.27 1.38 1.77
CA ILE A 59 16.83 1.34 1.94
C ILE A 59 16.11 1.98 0.74
N PHE A 60 16.61 3.09 0.22
CA PHE A 60 16.01 3.74 -0.94
C PHE A 60 16.10 2.88 -2.20
N ARG A 61 17.22 2.18 -2.44
CA ARG A 61 17.34 1.19 -3.52
C ARG A 61 16.29 0.10 -3.41
N PHE A 62 16.02 -0.40 -2.21
CA PHE A 62 14.97 -1.39 -2.00
C PHE A 62 13.58 -0.82 -2.32
N PHE A 63 13.25 0.40 -1.91
CA PHE A 63 11.94 1.01 -2.15
C PHE A 63 11.66 1.33 -3.62
N THR A 64 12.70 1.51 -4.45
CA THR A 64 12.49 1.72 -5.89
C THR A 64 11.77 0.55 -6.58
N GLN A 65 11.71 -0.62 -5.95
CA GLN A 65 11.07 -1.81 -6.49
C GLN A 65 9.92 -2.34 -5.63
N ALA A 66 9.99 -2.21 -4.31
CA ALA A 66 9.05 -2.85 -3.39
C ALA A 66 7.59 -2.44 -3.66
N ASP A 67 7.34 -1.14 -3.81
CA ASP A 67 5.99 -0.60 -4.03
C ASP A 67 5.44 -0.99 -5.41
N ILE A 68 6.31 -1.19 -6.42
CA ILE A 68 5.91 -1.72 -7.73
C ILE A 68 5.38 -3.15 -7.60
N GLU A 69 6.06 -4.01 -6.83
CA GLU A 69 5.65 -5.40 -6.63
C GLU A 69 4.32 -5.51 -5.88
N VAL A 70 4.12 -4.65 -4.88
CA VAL A 70 2.86 -4.58 -4.14
C VAL A 70 1.73 -4.10 -5.05
N GLN A 71 1.95 -3.03 -5.81
CA GLN A 71 0.99 -2.52 -6.79
C GLN A 71 0.60 -3.59 -7.81
N ASP A 72 1.58 -4.31 -8.37
CA ASP A 72 1.35 -5.39 -9.33
C ASP A 72 0.55 -6.54 -8.70
N CYS A 73 0.79 -6.87 -7.44
CA CYS A 73 -0.01 -7.85 -6.72
C CYS A 73 -1.49 -7.44 -6.66
N TYR A 74 -1.78 -6.19 -6.32
CA TYR A 74 -3.15 -5.67 -6.30
C TYR A 74 -3.80 -5.73 -7.68
N HIS A 75 -3.08 -5.35 -8.73
CA HIS A 75 -3.61 -5.20 -10.09
C HIS A 75 -3.69 -6.54 -10.80
N GLU A 76 -2.57 -7.27 -10.87
CA GLU A 76 -2.40 -8.44 -11.71
C GLU A 76 -2.84 -9.75 -11.02
N LYS A 77 -2.81 -9.81 -9.69
CA LYS A 77 -3.20 -10.99 -8.93
C LYS A 77 -4.61 -10.81 -8.33
N TYR A 78 -4.78 -9.94 -7.35
CA TYR A 78 -6.07 -9.78 -6.64
C TYR A 78 -7.19 -9.25 -7.53
N GLY A 79 -6.92 -8.29 -8.41
CA GLY A 79 -7.91 -7.72 -9.32
C GLY A 79 -8.52 -8.73 -10.29
N ARG A 80 -7.76 -9.78 -10.64
CA ARG A 80 -8.25 -10.90 -11.48
C ARG A 80 -9.11 -11.89 -10.70
N VAL A 81 -8.85 -12.07 -9.42
CA VAL A 81 -9.44 -13.10 -8.58
C VAL A 81 -10.72 -12.63 -7.91
N PHE A 82 -10.69 -11.53 -7.15
CA PHE A 82 -11.81 -11.06 -6.37
C PHE A 82 -12.84 -10.29 -7.21
N LYS A 83 -14.12 -10.67 -7.12
CA LYS A 83 -15.17 -10.16 -8.01
C LYS A 83 -16.17 -9.19 -7.38
N PRO A 84 -16.51 -9.25 -6.05
CA PRO A 84 -17.42 -8.29 -5.44
C PRO A 84 -16.95 -6.85 -5.60
N VAL A 85 -17.89 -5.94 -5.92
CA VAL A 85 -17.56 -4.55 -6.26
C VAL A 85 -16.88 -3.82 -5.10
N GLU A 86 -17.36 -4.02 -3.87
CA GLU A 86 -16.81 -3.40 -2.67
C GLU A 86 -15.38 -3.88 -2.35
N VAL A 87 -15.07 -5.16 -2.65
CA VAL A 87 -13.72 -5.70 -2.52
C VAL A 87 -12.80 -5.08 -3.59
N LYS A 88 -13.27 -5.00 -4.84
CA LYS A 88 -12.51 -4.32 -5.90
C LYS A 88 -12.27 -2.84 -5.61
N MET A 89 -13.24 -2.16 -5.01
CA MET A 89 -13.07 -0.76 -4.58
C MET A 89 -11.96 -0.63 -3.54
N MET A 90 -11.92 -1.52 -2.54
CA MET A 90 -10.86 -1.56 -1.53
C MET A 90 -9.48 -1.79 -2.19
N LEU A 91 -9.37 -2.85 -3.00
CA LEU A 91 -8.12 -3.21 -3.68
C LEU A 91 -7.63 -2.09 -4.63
N ALA A 92 -8.53 -1.44 -5.35
CA ALA A 92 -8.20 -0.33 -6.22
C ALA A 92 -7.71 0.91 -5.44
N ALA A 93 -8.29 1.16 -4.26
CA ALA A 93 -7.86 2.27 -3.41
C ALA A 93 -6.46 2.01 -2.82
N PHE A 94 -6.17 0.78 -2.41
CA PHE A 94 -4.85 0.36 -1.94
C PHE A 94 -3.82 0.44 -3.07
N SER A 95 -4.11 -0.16 -4.23
CA SER A 95 -3.24 -0.04 -5.42
C SER A 95 -2.97 1.42 -5.83
N ASN A 96 -3.97 2.31 -5.74
CA ASN A 96 -3.75 3.73 -6.00
C ASN A 96 -2.81 4.37 -4.97
N MET A 97 -2.86 3.91 -3.72
CA MET A 97 -1.97 4.45 -2.68
C MET A 97 -0.52 4.05 -2.92
N GLU A 98 -0.25 2.86 -3.45
CA GLU A 98 1.10 2.46 -3.90
C GLU A 98 1.65 3.40 -4.98
N THR A 99 0.80 3.92 -5.88
CA THR A 99 1.26 4.94 -6.85
C THR A 99 1.68 6.25 -6.18
N VAL A 100 1.07 6.61 -5.05
CA VAL A 100 1.47 7.78 -4.26
C VAL A 100 2.78 7.52 -3.53
N HIS A 101 2.99 6.31 -2.99
CA HIS A 101 4.26 5.90 -2.37
C HIS A 101 5.40 5.94 -3.39
N ILE A 102 5.24 5.33 -4.57
CA ILE A 102 6.22 5.40 -5.67
C ILE A 102 6.56 6.86 -6.02
N ALA A 103 5.54 7.70 -6.21
CA ALA A 103 5.74 9.11 -6.52
C ALA A 103 6.46 9.87 -5.40
N ALA A 104 6.15 9.57 -4.14
CA ALA A 104 6.75 10.25 -2.98
C ALA A 104 8.21 9.87 -2.77
N TYR A 105 8.57 8.59 -2.90
CA TYR A 105 9.96 8.17 -2.83
C TYR A 105 10.76 8.65 -4.03
N SER A 106 10.20 8.62 -5.25
CA SER A 106 10.83 9.23 -6.42
C SER A 106 11.09 10.72 -6.21
N HIS A 107 10.08 11.47 -5.74
CA HIS A 107 10.23 12.89 -5.45
C HIS A 107 11.29 13.18 -4.37
N LEU A 108 11.38 12.33 -3.33
CA LEU A 108 12.42 12.43 -2.31
C LEU A 108 13.81 12.22 -2.90
N LEU A 109 14.01 11.14 -3.68
CA LEU A 109 15.29 10.79 -4.27
C LEU A 109 15.79 11.89 -5.25
N ASP A 110 14.92 12.37 -6.12
CA ASP A 110 15.21 13.47 -7.04
C ASP A 110 15.59 14.74 -6.28
N THR A 111 14.85 15.06 -5.22
CA THR A 111 15.06 16.28 -4.43
C THR A 111 16.39 16.26 -3.68
N ILE A 112 16.83 15.12 -3.13
CA ILE A 112 18.15 15.00 -2.47
C ILE A 112 19.31 14.83 -3.45
N GLY A 113 19.02 14.71 -4.75
CA GLY A 113 20.00 14.61 -5.83
C GLY A 113 20.63 13.23 -5.98
N MET A 114 19.90 12.16 -5.71
CA MET A 114 20.35 10.82 -6.02
C MET A 114 20.38 10.59 -7.54
N PRO A 115 21.45 9.99 -8.10
CA PRO A 115 21.53 9.74 -9.53
C PRO A 115 20.54 8.64 -9.96
N GLU A 116 19.99 8.76 -11.17
CA GLU A 116 19.04 7.77 -11.73
C GLU A 116 19.59 6.33 -11.77
N SER A 117 20.92 6.16 -11.80
CA SER A 117 21.55 4.83 -11.72
C SER A 117 21.18 4.06 -10.46
N GLU A 118 20.85 4.75 -9.37
CA GLU A 118 20.48 4.12 -8.09
C GLU A 118 19.17 3.34 -8.15
N TYR A 119 18.24 3.72 -9.04
CA TYR A 119 16.95 3.05 -9.21
C TYR A 119 17.07 1.61 -9.70
N GLY A 120 18.14 1.27 -10.45
CA GLY A 120 18.40 -0.08 -10.94
C GLY A 120 19.30 -0.91 -10.04
N MET A 121 19.94 -0.30 -9.05
CA MET A 121 20.98 -0.94 -8.24
C MET A 121 20.47 -2.08 -7.35
N PHE A 122 19.17 -2.15 -7.05
CA PHE A 122 18.62 -3.21 -6.20
C PHE A 122 18.89 -4.62 -6.77
N LEU A 123 19.02 -4.78 -8.08
CA LEU A 123 19.32 -6.05 -8.74
C LEU A 123 20.80 -6.48 -8.61
N GLU A 124 21.68 -5.54 -8.31
CA GLU A 124 23.13 -5.80 -8.13
C GLU A 124 23.47 -6.35 -6.74
N TYR A 125 22.53 -6.23 -5.77
CA TYR A 125 22.68 -6.75 -4.41
C TYR A 125 21.88 -8.04 -4.24
N SER A 126 22.58 -9.14 -3.88
CA SER A 126 21.93 -10.45 -3.66
C SER A 126 20.81 -10.37 -2.64
N GLU A 127 21.00 -9.60 -1.57
CA GLU A 127 20.05 -9.43 -0.47
C GLU A 127 18.73 -8.79 -0.91
N MET A 128 18.78 -7.87 -1.86
CA MET A 128 17.60 -7.24 -2.45
C MET A 128 16.97 -8.11 -3.53
N LYS A 129 17.83 -8.67 -4.40
CA LYS A 129 17.40 -9.57 -5.48
C LYS A 129 16.70 -10.81 -4.95
N ASP A 130 17.22 -11.43 -3.88
CA ASP A 130 16.62 -12.62 -3.27
C ASP A 130 15.21 -12.33 -2.70
N LYS A 131 14.99 -11.13 -2.16
CA LYS A 131 13.65 -10.68 -1.73
C LYS A 131 12.70 -10.57 -2.93
N HIS A 132 13.13 -9.93 -4.01
CA HIS A 132 12.39 -9.82 -5.25
C HIS A 132 12.05 -11.21 -5.83
N ASP A 133 13.06 -12.07 -6.05
CA ASP A 133 12.89 -13.40 -6.61
C ASP A 133 11.97 -14.29 -5.74
N TYR A 134 11.95 -14.04 -4.43
CA TYR A 134 11.05 -14.76 -3.53
C TYR A 134 9.60 -14.37 -3.74
N LEU A 135 9.28 -13.09 -3.93
CA LEU A 135 7.91 -12.61 -4.16
C LEU A 135 7.34 -13.08 -5.50
N GLN A 136 8.18 -13.31 -6.51
CA GLN A 136 7.73 -13.83 -7.80
C GLN A 136 7.17 -15.26 -7.74
N LYS A 137 7.42 -16.02 -6.66
CA LYS A 137 6.92 -17.39 -6.49
C LYS A 137 5.44 -17.48 -6.12
N PHE A 138 4.81 -16.36 -5.74
CA PHE A 138 3.44 -16.34 -5.25
C PHE A 138 2.44 -16.03 -6.37
N GLY A 139 1.56 -17.00 -6.65
CA GLY A 139 0.53 -16.92 -7.68
C GLY A 139 -0.89 -16.98 -7.09
N VAL A 140 -1.88 -17.14 -7.97
CA VAL A 140 -3.31 -17.20 -7.61
C VAL A 140 -4.05 -18.31 -8.38
N ASP A 141 -3.34 -19.42 -8.70
CA ASP A 141 -3.85 -20.49 -9.56
C ASP A 141 -4.79 -21.45 -8.81
N SER A 142 -4.66 -21.54 -7.49
CA SER A 142 -5.52 -22.36 -6.62
C SER A 142 -5.99 -21.57 -5.40
N ASP A 143 -7.00 -22.09 -4.69
CA ASP A 143 -7.46 -21.49 -3.43
C ASP A 143 -6.34 -21.43 -2.37
N GLU A 144 -5.48 -22.44 -2.33
CA GLU A 144 -4.31 -22.48 -1.44
C GLU A 144 -3.28 -21.43 -1.83
N ASP A 145 -3.02 -21.23 -3.14
CA ASP A 145 -2.09 -20.19 -3.62
C ASP A 145 -2.64 -18.79 -3.34
N ILE A 146 -3.94 -18.56 -3.54
CA ILE A 146 -4.58 -17.30 -3.17
C ILE A 146 -4.41 -17.02 -1.68
N ALA A 147 -4.64 -18.01 -0.82
CA ALA A 147 -4.47 -17.85 0.64
C ALA A 147 -3.02 -17.53 1.01
N LYS A 148 -2.04 -18.23 0.41
CA LYS A 148 -0.61 -17.96 0.62
C LYS A 148 -0.21 -16.59 0.12
N THR A 149 -0.70 -16.16 -1.05
CA THR A 149 -0.41 -14.84 -1.61
C THR A 149 -0.99 -13.72 -0.76
N LEU A 150 -2.22 -13.86 -0.24
CA LEU A 150 -2.80 -12.91 0.72
C LEU A 150 -1.97 -12.80 2.01
N ALA A 151 -1.50 -13.94 2.54
CA ALA A 151 -0.64 -13.96 3.73
C ALA A 151 0.74 -13.33 3.44
N MET A 152 1.33 -13.61 2.26
CA MET A 152 2.64 -13.08 1.87
C MET A 152 2.60 -11.56 1.71
N PHE A 153 1.76 -11.04 0.82
CA PHE A 153 1.75 -9.62 0.53
C PHE A 153 1.18 -8.81 1.69
N GLY A 154 -0.02 -9.10 2.18
CA GLY A 154 -0.64 -8.33 3.25
C GLY A 154 -0.04 -8.57 4.65
N GLY A 155 0.50 -9.77 4.91
CA GLY A 155 1.10 -10.09 6.21
C GLY A 155 2.59 -9.83 6.28
N PHE A 156 3.35 -10.24 5.26
CA PHE A 156 4.81 -10.26 5.35
C PHE A 156 5.49 -9.22 4.45
N THR A 157 4.96 -8.87 3.28
CA THR A 157 5.54 -7.78 2.46
C THR A 157 5.18 -6.43 3.03
N GLU A 158 3.91 -6.02 2.98
CA GLU A 158 3.45 -4.75 3.53
C GLU A 158 3.57 -4.71 5.05
N GLY A 159 3.38 -5.87 5.71
CA GLY A 159 3.27 -5.97 7.17
C GLY A 159 4.58 -6.21 7.92
N LEU A 160 5.65 -6.66 7.26
CA LEU A 160 6.93 -6.97 7.90
C LEU A 160 8.11 -6.33 7.16
N GLN A 161 8.27 -6.59 5.85
CA GLN A 161 9.44 -6.10 5.10
C GLN A 161 9.47 -4.58 5.04
N LEU A 162 8.37 -3.92 4.67
CA LEU A 162 8.30 -2.46 4.67
C LEU A 162 8.44 -1.88 6.09
N PHE A 163 7.86 -2.54 7.09
CA PHE A 163 7.97 -2.09 8.49
C PHE A 163 9.39 -2.17 9.04
N ALA A 164 10.21 -3.13 8.61
CA ALA A 164 11.63 -3.17 8.94
C ALA A 164 12.35 -1.91 8.43
N SER A 165 12.12 -1.57 7.17
CA SER A 165 12.68 -0.38 6.53
C SER A 165 12.15 0.92 7.17
N PHE A 166 10.85 1.01 7.42
CA PHE A 166 10.26 2.17 8.12
C PHE A 166 10.86 2.37 9.51
N ALA A 167 11.13 1.27 10.25
CA ALA A 167 11.78 1.34 11.54
C ALA A 167 13.14 2.04 11.46
N MET A 168 13.93 1.68 10.46
CA MET A 168 15.25 2.27 10.23
C MET A 168 15.14 3.73 9.81
N LEU A 169 14.24 4.08 8.89
CA LEU A 169 14.05 5.44 8.42
C LEU A 169 13.54 6.39 9.52
N MET A 170 12.61 5.93 10.36
CA MET A 170 12.04 6.73 11.46
C MET A 170 13.03 7.02 12.60
N ASN A 171 14.22 6.41 12.58
CA ASN A 171 15.28 6.77 13.50
C ASN A 171 15.82 8.18 13.26
N PHE A 172 15.89 8.64 12.01
CA PHE A 172 16.52 9.92 11.63
C PHE A 172 15.78 11.15 12.16
N PRO A 173 14.45 11.28 12.06
CA PRO A 173 13.70 12.40 12.65
C PRO A 173 13.91 12.55 14.16
N ARG A 174 14.18 11.47 14.89
CA ARG A 174 14.47 11.50 16.34
C ARG A 174 15.72 12.33 16.65
N PHE A 175 16.66 12.40 15.71
CA PHE A 175 17.89 13.18 15.81
C PHE A 175 17.86 14.44 14.98
N ASN A 176 16.66 14.93 14.65
CA ASN A 176 16.47 16.18 13.90
C ASN A 176 17.11 16.14 12.50
N LYS A 177 17.08 14.97 11.83
CA LYS A 177 17.58 14.72 10.48
C LYS A 177 16.47 14.16 9.60
N MET A 178 16.48 14.49 8.30
CA MET A 178 15.59 13.91 7.28
C MET A 178 14.10 13.96 7.70
N LYS A 179 13.62 15.10 8.11
CA LYS A 179 12.25 15.26 8.65
C LYS A 179 11.16 15.10 7.60
N GLY A 180 11.40 15.59 6.38
CA GLY A 180 10.48 15.42 5.26
C GLY A 180 10.35 13.95 4.89
N MET A 181 11.46 13.21 4.76
CA MET A 181 11.46 11.75 4.63
C MET A 181 10.67 11.11 5.78
N GLY A 182 10.90 11.53 7.02
CA GLY A 182 10.15 11.03 8.18
C GLY A 182 8.64 11.27 8.06
N GLN A 183 8.21 12.37 7.46
CA GLN A 183 6.79 12.65 7.21
C GLN A 183 6.22 11.72 6.14
N ILE A 184 6.93 11.51 5.02
CA ILE A 184 6.55 10.52 3.98
C ILE A 184 6.39 9.15 4.64
N VAL A 185 7.41 8.68 5.37
CA VAL A 185 7.38 7.38 6.05
C VAL A 185 6.24 7.26 7.04
N SER A 186 5.96 8.31 7.81
CA SER A 186 4.83 8.32 8.77
C SER A 186 3.48 8.13 8.08
N TRP A 187 3.28 8.73 6.91
CA TRP A 187 2.07 8.56 6.12
C TRP A 187 2.01 7.18 5.45
N SER A 188 3.14 6.69 4.91
CA SER A 188 3.23 5.33 4.37
C SER A 188 2.91 4.27 5.44
N VAL A 189 3.48 4.36 6.65
CA VAL A 189 3.17 3.45 7.78
C VAL A 189 1.68 3.42 8.09
N ARG A 190 1.00 4.57 8.07
CA ARG A 190 -0.45 4.65 8.30
C ARG A 190 -1.22 3.92 7.19
N ASP A 191 -0.81 4.10 5.95
CA ASP A 191 -1.46 3.50 4.79
C ASP A 191 -1.22 2.00 4.76
N GLU A 192 0.03 1.54 4.95
CA GLU A 192 0.37 0.12 5.03
C GLU A 192 -0.30 -0.59 6.21
N SER A 193 -0.51 0.11 7.32
CA SER A 193 -1.27 -0.46 8.45
C SER A 193 -2.72 -0.73 8.05
N LEU A 194 -3.32 0.16 7.24
CA LEU A 194 -4.68 -0.01 6.72
C LEU A 194 -4.74 -1.13 5.67
N HIS A 195 -3.74 -1.22 4.80
CA HIS A 195 -3.61 -2.27 3.78
C HIS A 195 -3.51 -3.65 4.45
N CYS A 196 -2.58 -3.83 5.38
CA CYS A 196 -2.43 -5.06 6.15
C CYS A 196 -3.74 -5.48 6.83
N GLU A 197 -4.43 -4.55 7.52
CA GLU A 197 -5.71 -4.84 8.19
C GLU A 197 -6.76 -5.32 7.17
N GLY A 198 -6.85 -4.66 6.02
CA GLY A 198 -7.80 -4.97 4.95
C GLY A 198 -7.52 -6.33 4.29
N ILE A 199 -6.26 -6.59 3.94
CA ILE A 199 -5.86 -7.84 3.27
C ILE A 199 -5.90 -9.03 4.24
N ILE A 200 -5.50 -8.88 5.49
CA ILE A 200 -5.65 -9.94 6.50
C ILE A 200 -7.14 -10.26 6.73
N ARG A 201 -8.00 -9.25 6.71
CA ARG A 201 -9.46 -9.49 6.78
C ARG A 201 -9.98 -10.22 5.55
N LEU A 202 -9.45 -9.91 4.36
CA LEU A 202 -9.77 -10.61 3.13
C LEU A 202 -9.27 -12.07 3.19
N PHE A 203 -8.06 -12.31 3.71
CA PHE A 203 -7.52 -13.63 3.97
C PHE A 203 -8.46 -14.47 4.83
N HIS A 204 -8.94 -13.93 5.96
CA HIS A 204 -9.88 -14.66 6.82
C HIS A 204 -11.24 -14.89 6.18
N ALA A 205 -11.75 -13.92 5.42
CA ALA A 205 -13.01 -14.09 4.69
C ALA A 205 -12.88 -15.19 3.64
N PHE A 206 -11.81 -15.16 2.85
CA PHE A 206 -11.53 -16.10 1.77
C PHE A 206 -11.28 -17.52 2.31
N THR A 207 -10.37 -17.68 3.26
CA THR A 207 -10.01 -19.00 3.80
C THR A 207 -11.17 -19.68 4.51
N ARG A 208 -12.08 -18.92 5.14
CA ARG A 208 -13.31 -19.43 5.73
C ARG A 208 -14.32 -19.87 4.67
N GLU A 209 -14.47 -19.07 3.61
CA GLU A 209 -15.42 -19.36 2.53
C GLU A 209 -15.00 -20.58 1.71
N ARG A 210 -13.70 -20.75 1.48
CA ARG A 210 -13.15 -21.83 0.65
C ARG A 210 -12.69 -23.04 1.45
N ASP A 211 -12.70 -22.98 2.77
CA ASP A 211 -12.19 -24.01 3.70
C ASP A 211 -10.77 -24.50 3.32
N CYS A 212 -9.93 -23.59 2.82
CA CYS A 212 -8.61 -23.91 2.27
C CYS A 212 -7.46 -23.76 3.27
N LEU A 213 -7.71 -23.34 4.51
CA LEU A 213 -6.67 -23.16 5.54
C LEU A 213 -6.31 -24.48 6.22
N THR A 214 -5.80 -25.42 5.42
CA THR A 214 -5.38 -26.75 5.86
C THR A 214 -4.15 -26.71 6.77
N LYS A 215 -3.78 -27.84 7.38
CA LYS A 215 -2.52 -27.93 8.15
C LYS A 215 -1.29 -27.68 7.29
N ALA A 216 -1.30 -28.11 6.03
CA ALA A 216 -0.22 -27.89 5.08
C ALA A 216 -0.09 -26.39 4.76
N VAL A 217 -1.18 -25.71 4.40
CA VAL A 217 -1.18 -24.26 4.12
C VAL A 217 -0.71 -23.46 5.34
N LYS A 218 -1.10 -23.84 6.55
CA LYS A 218 -0.61 -23.20 7.79
C LYS A 218 0.90 -23.39 7.97
N SER A 219 1.41 -24.59 7.68
CA SER A 219 2.86 -24.85 7.71
C SER A 219 3.60 -24.01 6.68
N ASP A 220 3.10 -23.98 5.44
CA ASP A 220 3.67 -23.16 4.36
C ASP A 220 3.76 -21.67 4.76
N ILE A 221 2.68 -21.12 5.35
CA ILE A 221 2.67 -19.71 5.80
C ILE A 221 3.69 -19.47 6.93
N MET A 222 3.88 -20.42 7.83
CA MET A 222 4.94 -20.31 8.86
C MET A 222 6.33 -20.35 8.25
N ASP A 223 6.58 -21.22 7.27
CA ASP A 223 7.84 -21.30 6.54
C ASP A 223 8.10 -20.03 5.70
N MET A 224 7.05 -19.46 5.11
CA MET A 224 7.10 -18.16 4.43
C MET A 224 7.53 -17.05 5.39
N CYS A 225 6.96 -16.99 6.58
CA CYS A 225 7.33 -16.03 7.62
C CYS A 225 8.81 -16.15 8.00
N GLN A 226 9.29 -17.37 8.25
CA GLN A 226 10.70 -17.62 8.59
C GLN A 226 11.64 -17.25 7.44
N THR A 227 11.24 -17.53 6.20
CA THR A 227 12.03 -17.16 5.02
C THR A 227 12.11 -15.66 4.87
N THR A 228 10.99 -14.96 5.03
CA THR A 228 10.96 -13.49 4.99
C THR A 228 11.86 -12.88 6.06
N VAL A 229 11.80 -13.38 7.31
CA VAL A 229 12.69 -12.91 8.38
C VAL A 229 14.17 -13.13 8.06
N ARG A 230 14.53 -14.25 7.41
CA ARG A 230 15.93 -14.49 6.98
C ARG A 230 16.38 -13.52 5.89
N LEU A 231 15.51 -13.24 4.92
CA LEU A 231 15.78 -12.27 3.87
C LEU A 231 15.94 -10.85 4.44
N GLU A 232 15.09 -10.49 5.42
CA GLU A 232 15.23 -9.21 6.13
C GLU A 232 16.52 -9.16 6.98
N ASP A 233 16.91 -10.24 7.64
CA ASP A 233 18.19 -10.29 8.37
C ASP A 233 19.38 -9.99 7.46
N ALA A 234 19.40 -10.57 6.25
CA ALA A 234 20.45 -10.32 5.26
C ALA A 234 20.42 -8.86 4.76
N PHE A 235 19.23 -8.34 4.46
CA PHE A 235 19.09 -6.94 4.06
C PHE A 235 19.51 -5.95 5.16
N ILE A 236 19.19 -6.24 6.43
CA ILE A 236 19.63 -5.42 7.56
C ILE A 236 21.16 -5.45 7.68
N ASP A 237 21.81 -6.63 7.50
CA ASP A 237 23.27 -6.71 7.51
C ASP A 237 23.88 -5.86 6.40
N LEU A 238 23.32 -5.88 5.19
CA LEU A 238 23.74 -5.01 4.09
C LEU A 238 23.55 -3.53 4.43
N ALA A 239 22.38 -3.14 4.94
CA ALA A 239 22.09 -1.75 5.28
C ALA A 239 23.06 -1.19 6.34
N PHE A 240 23.54 -2.04 7.25
CA PHE A 240 24.48 -1.71 8.30
C PHE A 240 25.93 -2.16 8.02
N GLU A 241 26.31 -2.42 6.76
CA GLU A 241 27.66 -2.91 6.41
C GLU A 241 28.80 -1.99 6.91
N HIS A 242 28.54 -0.69 7.01
CA HIS A 242 29.47 0.29 7.57
C HIS A 242 29.40 0.40 9.10
N GLY A 243 28.55 -0.39 9.76
CA GLY A 243 28.37 -0.40 11.21
C GLY A 243 27.10 0.32 11.69
N PRO A 244 26.89 0.36 13.02
CA PRO A 244 25.70 0.96 13.61
C PRO A 244 25.65 2.48 13.39
N VAL A 245 24.42 3.01 13.43
CA VAL A 245 24.19 4.46 13.40
C VAL A 245 23.68 4.93 14.77
N THR A 246 23.73 6.25 15.02
CA THR A 246 23.27 6.81 16.27
C THR A 246 21.84 6.38 16.59
N GLY A 247 21.63 5.78 17.76
CA GLY A 247 20.32 5.38 18.28
C GLY A 247 19.72 4.10 17.67
N MET A 248 20.50 3.34 16.87
CA MET A 248 20.00 2.12 16.24
C MET A 248 21.14 1.14 15.87
N THR A 249 20.94 -0.12 16.18
CA THR A 249 21.85 -1.23 15.84
C THR A 249 21.13 -2.30 15.02
N PRO A 250 21.88 -3.08 14.20
CA PRO A 250 21.31 -4.22 13.46
C PRO A 250 20.56 -5.21 14.37
N LYS A 251 21.12 -5.48 15.55
CA LYS A 251 20.55 -6.41 16.53
C LYS A 251 19.16 -5.96 17.02
N GLU A 252 18.97 -4.67 17.26
CA GLU A 252 17.68 -4.11 17.68
C GLU A 252 16.63 -4.23 16.57
N ILE A 253 17.02 -3.94 15.32
CA ILE A 253 16.11 -4.06 14.16
C ILE A 253 15.76 -5.53 13.93
N LYS A 254 16.74 -6.45 13.98
CA LYS A 254 16.47 -7.89 13.87
C LYS A 254 15.56 -8.42 14.99
N LYS A 255 15.65 -7.88 16.22
CA LYS A 255 14.70 -8.20 17.29
C LYS A 255 13.29 -7.65 16.96
N TYR A 256 13.23 -6.42 16.44
CA TYR A 256 11.96 -5.79 16.07
C TYR A 256 11.22 -6.57 14.98
N ILE A 257 11.89 -7.01 13.92
CA ILE A 257 11.19 -7.76 12.86
C ILE A 257 10.67 -9.12 13.35
N ARG A 258 11.33 -9.78 14.30
CA ARG A 258 10.82 -11.01 14.92
C ARG A 258 9.56 -10.76 15.75
N TYR A 259 9.51 -9.65 16.47
CA TYR A 259 8.30 -9.21 17.15
C TYR A 259 7.15 -8.97 16.16
N ILE A 260 7.41 -8.25 15.07
CA ILE A 260 6.42 -8.01 14.02
C ILE A 260 5.98 -9.32 13.36
N ALA A 261 6.90 -10.24 13.07
CA ALA A 261 6.61 -11.55 12.50
C ALA A 261 5.60 -12.34 13.37
N ASP A 262 5.85 -12.41 14.68
CA ASP A 262 4.94 -13.08 15.62
C ASP A 262 3.58 -12.39 15.69
N TRP A 263 3.56 -11.05 15.66
CA TRP A 263 2.32 -10.28 15.62
C TRP A 263 1.50 -10.53 14.35
N ARG A 264 2.14 -10.55 13.16
CA ARG A 264 1.47 -10.85 11.89
C ARG A 264 0.97 -12.30 11.82
N LEU A 265 1.75 -13.26 12.30
CA LEU A 265 1.27 -14.65 12.45
C LEU A 265 0.02 -14.72 13.33
N GLY A 266 0.00 -14.02 14.47
CA GLY A 266 -1.17 -13.93 15.33
C GLY A 266 -2.38 -13.32 14.61
N GLN A 267 -2.19 -12.28 13.82
CA GLN A 267 -3.25 -11.67 13.01
C GLN A 267 -3.79 -12.63 11.92
N LEU A 268 -2.94 -13.49 11.36
CA LEU A 268 -3.34 -14.56 10.43
C LEU A 268 -3.96 -15.78 11.13
N GLY A 269 -4.06 -15.76 12.46
CA GLY A 269 -4.62 -16.87 13.26
C GLY A 269 -3.64 -18.03 13.45
N LEU A 270 -2.33 -17.78 13.34
CA LEU A 270 -1.26 -18.74 13.52
C LEU A 270 -0.53 -18.51 14.85
N LYS A 271 0.27 -19.51 15.27
CA LYS A 271 1.07 -19.39 16.50
C LYS A 271 2.35 -18.59 16.24
N PRO A 272 2.83 -17.83 17.23
CA PRO A 272 4.12 -17.16 17.15
C PRO A 272 5.26 -18.18 17.01
N ILE A 273 6.36 -17.77 16.35
CA ILE A 273 7.55 -18.60 16.13
C ILE A 273 8.69 -18.16 17.06
N TYR A 274 8.89 -16.85 17.20
CA TYR A 274 10.05 -16.28 17.86
C TYR A 274 9.83 -16.00 19.34
N MET A 275 8.59 -15.98 19.81
CA MET A 275 8.19 -15.75 21.20
C MET A 275 8.79 -14.46 21.81
N ILE A 276 8.72 -13.37 21.05
CA ILE A 276 9.18 -12.07 21.52
C ILE A 276 8.04 -11.38 22.29
N ASP A 277 8.12 -11.43 23.63
CA ASP A 277 7.06 -10.91 24.52
C ASP A 277 7.09 -9.40 24.71
N GLU A 278 8.25 -8.75 24.52
CA GLU A 278 8.42 -7.32 24.73
C GLU A 278 8.59 -6.57 23.42
N HIS A 279 7.82 -5.49 23.24
CA HIS A 279 8.06 -4.55 22.14
C HIS A 279 9.49 -3.99 22.24
N PRO A 280 10.36 -4.17 21.21
CA PRO A 280 11.79 -3.95 21.32
C PRO A 280 12.27 -2.51 21.53
N SER A 281 11.38 -1.53 21.59
CA SER A 281 11.78 -0.12 21.79
C SER A 281 10.74 0.68 22.55
N PRO A 282 10.83 0.76 23.91
CA PRO A 282 10.12 1.78 24.66
C PRO A 282 10.56 3.18 24.19
N GLY A 283 9.68 3.96 23.61
CA GLY A 283 9.95 5.32 23.12
C GLY A 283 10.26 5.44 21.61
N SER A 284 10.24 4.35 20.85
CA SER A 284 10.25 4.42 19.38
C SER A 284 8.89 4.91 18.87
N PRO A 285 8.83 5.81 17.83
CA PRO A 285 7.57 6.17 17.18
C PRO A 285 6.83 4.97 16.58
N LEU A 286 7.52 3.85 16.33
CA LEU A 286 6.96 2.58 15.91
C LEU A 286 6.08 1.89 16.96
N CYS A 287 6.27 2.23 18.24
CA CYS A 287 5.43 1.73 19.32
C CYS A 287 3.97 2.21 19.19
N SER A 288 3.75 3.41 18.66
CA SER A 288 2.41 3.99 18.48
C SER A 288 1.65 3.38 17.30
N THR A 289 2.35 2.90 16.27
CA THR A 289 1.72 2.30 15.08
C THR A 289 1.35 0.83 15.27
N ALA A 290 2.15 0.07 16.02
CA ALA A 290 1.85 -1.33 16.34
C ALA A 290 0.74 -1.49 17.38
N SER A 291 0.52 -0.50 18.27
CA SER A 291 -0.44 -0.58 19.37
C SER A 291 -1.85 -0.08 19.06
N SER A 292 -2.11 0.45 17.88
CA SER A 292 -3.35 1.17 17.58
C SER A 292 -4.56 0.34 17.20
N THR A 293 -4.47 -1.02 17.13
CA THR A 293 -5.70 -1.82 16.93
C THR A 293 -5.63 -3.19 17.61
N PRO A 294 -6.14 -3.35 18.85
CA PRO A 294 -6.54 -4.68 19.26
C PRO A 294 -7.74 -5.09 18.39
N ILE A 295 -7.58 -6.12 17.56
CA ILE A 295 -8.74 -6.82 17.00
C ILE A 295 -9.47 -7.46 18.19
N SER A 296 -10.41 -6.72 18.78
CA SER A 296 -11.33 -7.27 19.74
C SER A 296 -12.19 -8.31 19.02
N SER A 297 -11.92 -9.57 19.30
CA SER A 297 -12.73 -10.72 18.91
C SER A 297 -14.13 -10.74 19.54
N ASN A 298 -14.56 -9.62 20.17
CA ASN A 298 -15.83 -9.46 20.87
C ASN A 298 -16.60 -8.22 20.40
N SER A 299 -17.02 -8.16 19.14
CA SER A 299 -18.05 -7.19 18.70
C SER A 299 -19.32 -7.84 18.16
N ALA A 300 -19.66 -9.03 18.66
CA ALA A 300 -20.99 -9.55 18.56
C ALA A 300 -21.75 -9.20 19.86
N ARG A 301 -22.25 -7.99 19.98
CA ARG A 301 -23.39 -7.47 20.76
C ARG A 301 -23.09 -6.05 21.23
N ARG A 302 -23.31 -5.06 20.38
CA ARG A 302 -23.69 -3.73 20.88
C ARG A 302 -25.12 -3.47 20.49
N ASN A 303 -25.95 -3.39 21.53
CA ASN A 303 -27.34 -2.98 21.48
C ASN A 303 -27.46 -1.64 20.77
N ILE A 304 -28.21 -1.63 19.67
CA ILE A 304 -28.73 -0.41 19.06
C ILE A 304 -29.79 0.12 20.03
N PRO A 305 -29.71 1.34 20.56
CA PRO A 305 -30.80 1.91 21.32
C PRO A 305 -32.02 2.08 20.39
N ARG A 306 -33.10 1.37 20.71
CA ARG A 306 -34.40 1.63 20.09
C ARG A 306 -34.81 3.08 20.39
N ALA A 307 -34.89 3.90 19.36
CA ALA A 307 -35.53 5.20 19.45
C ALA A 307 -36.98 5.00 19.94
N ARG A 308 -37.26 5.53 21.12
CA ARG A 308 -38.63 5.60 21.68
C ARG A 308 -39.45 6.50 20.77
N ARG A 309 -40.48 5.95 20.14
CA ARG A 309 -41.58 6.72 19.55
C ARG A 309 -42.29 7.45 20.70
N ALA A 310 -42.10 8.74 20.78
CA ALA A 310 -42.98 9.62 21.56
C ALA A 310 -44.30 9.78 20.78
N GLY A 311 -45.33 9.11 21.23
CA GLY A 311 -46.69 9.37 20.83
C GLY A 311 -47.20 10.63 21.50
N HIS A 312 -47.54 11.66 20.76
CA HIS A 312 -48.42 12.72 21.24
C HIS A 312 -49.64 12.79 20.31
N GLY A 313 -50.73 12.24 20.85
CA GLY A 313 -52.06 12.56 20.34
C GLY A 313 -52.48 13.91 20.89
N THR A 314 -52.90 14.78 20.03
CA THR A 314 -53.75 15.91 20.43
C THR A 314 -54.82 16.15 19.37
N LYS A 315 -55.98 16.39 19.86
CA LYS A 315 -57.31 16.43 19.24
C LYS A 315 -57.49 17.64 18.30
N CYS A 316 -58.31 17.37 17.33
CA CYS A 316 -59.08 18.27 16.46
C CYS A 316 -59.54 19.59 17.10
N GLY A 317 -59.34 20.70 16.39
CA GLY A 317 -59.95 22.00 16.62
C GLY A 317 -60.07 22.77 15.32
N THR A 318 -61.27 22.83 14.81
CA THR A 318 -61.71 23.61 13.64
C THR A 318 -61.64 25.10 13.86
N ARG A 319 -61.18 25.89 12.86
CA ARG A 319 -61.73 27.18 12.37
C ARG A 319 -60.79 27.81 11.32
N SER A 320 -61.27 27.88 10.15
CA SER A 320 -61.76 28.91 9.21
C SER A 320 -60.82 30.09 8.92
N THR A 321 -60.65 30.29 7.59
CA THR A 321 -60.53 31.53 6.79
C THR A 321 -59.23 32.34 6.88
N SER A 322 -58.47 32.41 5.79
CA SER A 322 -58.48 33.55 4.87
C SER A 322 -57.42 33.38 3.75
N ALA A 323 -57.85 33.75 2.57
CA ALA A 323 -57.07 33.75 1.33
C ALA A 323 -56.02 34.85 1.29
N LYS A 324 -54.81 34.57 0.76
CA LYS A 324 -54.01 35.59 0.07
C LYS A 324 -53.06 34.97 -0.98
N ARG A 325 -53.46 35.23 -2.20
CA ARG A 325 -52.72 35.58 -3.42
C ARG A 325 -51.40 34.87 -3.73
N ARG A 326 -51.46 34.05 -4.77
CA ARG A 326 -50.34 33.53 -5.58
C ARG A 326 -49.67 34.68 -6.35
N ARG A 327 -48.31 34.70 -6.36
CA ARG A 327 -47.50 35.39 -7.37
C ARG A 327 -46.85 34.34 -8.28
N PRO A 328 -46.72 34.58 -9.59
CA PRO A 328 -46.27 33.61 -10.57
C PRO A 328 -44.75 33.58 -10.70
N CYS A 329 -44.23 32.37 -10.97
CA CYS A 329 -42.84 32.04 -11.30
C CYS A 329 -42.48 32.53 -12.72
N PRO A 330 -41.29 33.08 -12.98
CA PRO A 330 -40.89 33.49 -14.32
C PRO A 330 -40.43 32.31 -15.18
N ARG A 331 -40.78 32.41 -16.47
CA ARG A 331 -40.56 31.43 -17.53
C ARG A 331 -39.08 31.17 -17.80
N ARG A 332 -38.77 29.88 -18.02
CA ARG A 332 -37.50 29.35 -18.62
C ARG A 332 -37.38 29.86 -20.06
N THR A 333 -36.29 30.53 -20.38
CA THR A 333 -35.80 30.82 -21.73
C THR A 333 -35.16 29.57 -22.33
N ARG A 334 -35.66 29.12 -23.47
CA ARG A 334 -35.06 28.07 -24.31
C ARG A 334 -33.84 28.62 -25.02
N MET A 335 -32.68 28.02 -24.83
CA MET A 335 -31.53 28.17 -25.72
C MET A 335 -31.66 27.25 -26.94
N ARG A 336 -31.48 27.84 -28.11
CA ARG A 336 -31.45 27.18 -29.43
C ARG A 336 -30.10 26.43 -29.59
N PRO A 337 -30.07 25.28 -30.31
CA PRO A 337 -28.83 24.59 -30.61
C PRO A 337 -28.08 25.30 -31.77
N VAL A 338 -26.75 25.47 -31.58
CA VAL A 338 -25.84 25.93 -32.61
C VAL A 338 -25.50 24.75 -33.54
N ARG A 339 -25.72 24.90 -34.83
CA ARG A 339 -25.35 23.94 -35.85
C ARG A 339 -23.82 23.93 -36.01
N ALA A 340 -23.22 22.74 -35.90
CA ALA A 340 -21.85 22.48 -36.28
C ALA A 340 -21.78 22.33 -37.82
N GLY A 341 -20.97 23.19 -38.44
CA GLY A 341 -20.60 23.07 -39.85
C GLY A 341 -19.59 21.99 -40.09
N ILE A 342 -19.88 21.08 -40.97
CA ILE A 342 -19.01 20.01 -41.46
C ILE A 342 -18.05 20.65 -42.46
N CYS A 343 -16.73 20.56 -42.18
CA CYS A 343 -15.70 20.77 -43.20
C CYS A 343 -14.96 19.44 -43.39
N SER A 344 -15.22 18.82 -44.54
CA SER A 344 -14.57 17.61 -45.00
C SER A 344 -13.25 17.97 -45.71
N SER A 345 -12.13 17.41 -45.24
CA SER A 345 -11.01 17.12 -46.14
C SER A 345 -10.35 15.80 -45.77
N ARG A 346 -10.59 14.82 -46.66
CA ARG A 346 -9.90 13.53 -46.67
C ARG A 346 -8.45 13.76 -47.07
N ARG A 347 -7.49 13.21 -46.36
CA ARG A 347 -6.33 12.48 -46.95
C ARG A 347 -5.85 11.45 -45.92
N GLY A 348 -6.02 10.17 -46.29
CA GLY A 348 -5.49 9.04 -45.58
C GLY A 348 -3.99 8.91 -45.85
N LEU A 349 -3.23 8.62 -44.80
CA LEU A 349 -1.88 8.09 -44.85
C LEU A 349 -1.84 6.77 -44.10
N ARG A 350 -1.35 5.74 -44.79
CA ARG A 350 -1.32 4.34 -44.34
C ARG A 350 -0.26 4.15 -43.23
N ARG A 351 -0.61 3.31 -42.26
CA ARG A 351 0.16 2.97 -41.03
C ARG A 351 1.37 2.03 -41.27
N SER A 352 1.97 1.98 -42.46
CA SER A 352 3.01 0.98 -42.81
C SER A 352 4.43 1.51 -43.05
N GLU A 353 4.69 2.81 -42.82
CA GLU A 353 6.03 3.36 -43.15
C GLU A 353 6.87 3.88 -41.99
N LEU A 354 6.39 3.76 -40.74
CA LEU A 354 7.11 4.25 -39.54
C LEU A 354 7.97 3.18 -38.85
N TRP A 355 8.00 1.93 -39.30
CA TRP A 355 8.80 0.85 -38.70
C TRP A 355 10.08 0.50 -39.48
N GLY A 356 10.36 1.18 -40.57
CA GLY A 356 11.52 0.90 -41.43
C GLY A 356 12.78 1.74 -41.15
N SER A 357 12.68 2.81 -40.41
CA SER A 357 13.78 3.79 -40.21
C SER A 357 14.66 3.57 -38.98
N LEU A 358 14.18 2.85 -37.96
CA LEU A 358 14.94 2.65 -36.72
C LEU A 358 15.88 1.42 -36.68
N LYS A 359 15.85 0.57 -37.71
CA LYS A 359 16.72 -0.62 -37.76
C LYS A 359 18.04 -0.44 -38.52
N ARG A 360 18.33 0.72 -39.08
CA ARG A 360 19.56 0.95 -39.89
C ARG A 360 20.64 1.80 -39.26
N SER A 361 20.47 2.25 -38.01
CA SER A 361 21.46 3.11 -37.32
C SER A 361 22.31 2.39 -36.24
N LEU A 362 22.08 1.10 -35.97
CA LEU A 362 22.79 0.37 -34.90
C LEU A 362 23.75 -0.73 -35.38
N MET A 363 24.08 -0.78 -36.70
CA MET A 363 25.10 -1.70 -37.19
C MET A 363 26.13 -0.98 -38.06
N ARG A 364 27.05 -0.22 -37.44
CA ARG A 364 28.41 0.08 -38.01
C ARG A 364 29.24 0.82 -36.96
N ARG A 365 30.04 0.10 -36.23
CA ARG A 365 31.40 0.49 -35.85
C ARG A 365 32.29 -0.73 -35.69
N PRO A 366 33.48 -0.73 -36.31
CA PRO A 366 34.35 -1.89 -36.35
C PRO A 366 35.27 -1.92 -35.10
N PHE A 367 35.60 -3.15 -34.71
CA PHE A 367 36.70 -3.47 -33.81
C PHE A 367 38.01 -2.86 -34.34
N CYS A 368 38.75 -2.19 -33.48
CA CYS A 368 40.17 -1.98 -33.66
C CYS A 368 40.90 -2.56 -32.43
N SER A 369 41.63 -3.65 -32.67
CA SER A 369 42.65 -4.20 -31.79
C SER A 369 43.92 -3.41 -31.96
N SER A 370 44.62 -3.13 -30.88
CA SER A 370 46.10 -3.25 -30.79
C SER A 370 46.63 -2.80 -29.43
N ALA A 371 47.45 -3.68 -28.93
CA ALA A 371 48.57 -3.56 -27.99
C ALA A 371 48.27 -3.15 -26.54
#